data_93e7ebe37adcd1521401fcc9b896918b
#
_entry.id   93e7ebe37adcd1521401fcc9b896918b
#
_cell.length_a   1.000
_cell.length_b   1.000
_cell.length_c   1.000
_cell.angle_alpha   90.00
_cell.angle_beta   90.00
_cell.angle_gamma   90.00
#
_symmetry.space_group_name_H-M   'P 1'
#
loop_
_entity.id
_entity.type
_entity.pdbx_description
1 polymer ?
#
loop_
_entity_poly.entity_id
_entity_poly.type
_entity_poly.pdbx_seq_one_letter_code
_entity_poly.pdbx_strand_id
1 'polypeptide(L)'
;MTRIIAVANQKGGVAKTTTSHALAIEFSETLKKRVLLIDFDPQSSLTTIFNLKGKDYIGDHPSNVAKIFDKTIPTPIKINEKLFFLPANKDLTAKGESAIKGKEMMLTRYIKEIDGQYDVILID
;
A
#
# COMPACT_ATOMS: atom_id res chain seq x y z
N MET A 1 13.28 12.00 -7.76
CA MET A 1 12.25 12.43 -6.78
C MET A 1 11.06 11.49 -6.83
N THR A 2 10.62 10.99 -5.69
CA THR A 2 9.48 10.10 -5.61
C THR A 2 8.18 10.90 -5.68
N ARG A 3 7.27 10.49 -6.57
CA ARG A 3 5.92 11.06 -6.65
C ARG A 3 4.97 10.22 -5.79
N ILE A 4 4.17 10.88 -4.97
CA ILE A 4 3.23 10.23 -4.09
C ILE A 4 1.82 10.55 -4.54
N ILE A 5 1.01 9.52 -4.78
CA ILE A 5 -0.37 9.67 -5.24
C ILE A 5 -1.27 8.87 -4.31
N ALA A 6 -2.19 9.57 -3.64
CA ALA A 6 -3.22 8.93 -2.84
C ALA A 6 -4.50 8.88 -3.66
N VAL A 7 -5.08 7.70 -3.79
CA VAL A 7 -6.33 7.51 -4.51
C VAL A 7 -7.47 7.47 -3.51
N ALA A 8 -8.39 8.42 -3.62
CA ALA A 8 -9.51 8.54 -2.71
C ALA A 8 -10.83 8.48 -3.48
N ASN A 9 -11.86 7.89 -2.85
CA ASN A 9 -13.20 7.86 -3.41
C ASN A 9 -14.20 7.97 -2.28
N GLN A 10 -15.13 8.91 -2.42
CA GLN A 10 -16.15 9.18 -1.41
C GLN A 10 -17.34 8.22 -1.47
N LYS A 11 -17.52 7.48 -2.56
CA LYS A 11 -18.67 6.60 -2.77
C LYS A 11 -18.23 5.23 -3.29
N GLY A 12 -18.21 4.25 -2.40
CA GLY A 12 -17.88 2.88 -2.75
C GLY A 12 -16.43 2.69 -3.16
N GLY A 13 -15.88 1.50 -2.92
CA GLY A 13 -14.47 1.24 -3.14
C GLY A 13 -14.11 0.78 -4.54
N VAL A 14 -15.08 0.41 -5.38
CA VAL A 14 -14.81 -0.26 -6.67
C VAL A 14 -14.04 0.63 -7.62
N ALA A 15 -14.49 1.87 -7.83
CA ALA A 15 -13.82 2.79 -8.75
C ALA A 15 -12.43 3.16 -8.25
N LYS A 16 -12.26 3.34 -6.94
CA LYS A 16 -10.98 3.64 -6.34
C LYS A 16 -9.99 2.50 -6.57
N THR A 17 -10.40 1.28 -6.29
CA THR A 17 -9.55 0.09 -6.43
C THR A 17 -9.15 -0.14 -7.88
N THR A 18 -10.12 -0.01 -8.80
CA THR A 18 -9.88 -0.15 -10.24
C THR A 18 -8.87 0.90 -10.71
N THR A 19 -9.02 2.14 -10.25
CA THR A 19 -8.12 3.23 -10.61
C THR A 19 -6.71 2.98 -10.08
N SER A 20 -6.58 2.58 -8.82
CA SER A 20 -5.28 2.27 -8.23
C SER A 20 -4.56 1.16 -8.99
N HIS A 21 -5.27 0.10 -9.32
CA HIS A 21 -4.72 -1.02 -10.08
C HIS A 21 -4.26 -0.57 -11.47
N ALA A 22 -5.12 0.16 -12.18
CA ALA A 22 -4.81 0.63 -13.53
C ALA A 22 -3.58 1.56 -13.54
N LEU A 23 -3.50 2.48 -12.58
CA LEU A 23 -2.35 3.39 -12.47
C LEU A 23 -1.06 2.62 -12.16
N ALA A 24 -1.13 1.63 -11.27
CA ALA A 24 0.05 0.85 -10.92
C ALA A 24 0.60 0.10 -12.13
N ILE A 25 -0.28 -0.50 -12.92
CA ILE A 25 0.11 -1.22 -14.13
C ILE A 25 0.67 -0.24 -15.17
N GLU A 26 0.00 0.88 -15.40
CA GLU A 26 0.44 1.88 -16.38
C GLU A 26 1.83 2.43 -16.03
N PHE A 27 2.03 2.85 -14.79
CA PHE A 27 3.32 3.38 -14.38
C PHE A 27 4.44 2.33 -14.44
N SER A 28 4.15 1.11 -14.03
CA SER A 28 5.19 0.07 -13.97
C SER A 28 5.48 -0.58 -15.32
N GLU A 29 4.44 -0.95 -16.07
CA GLU A 29 4.61 -1.69 -17.32
C GLU A 29 4.82 -0.79 -18.53
N THR A 30 4.03 0.29 -18.64
CA THR A 30 4.09 1.18 -19.80
C THR A 30 5.18 2.23 -19.64
N LEU A 31 5.20 2.92 -18.51
CA LEU A 31 6.15 4.01 -18.29
C LEU A 31 7.47 3.53 -17.66
N LYS A 32 7.58 2.25 -17.32
CA LYS A 32 8.79 1.63 -16.77
C LYS A 32 9.31 2.32 -15.51
N LYS A 33 8.37 2.83 -14.70
CA LYS A 33 8.69 3.44 -13.41
C LYS A 33 8.69 2.39 -12.31
N ARG A 34 9.54 2.60 -11.31
CA ARG A 34 9.57 1.73 -10.14
C ARG A 34 8.46 2.17 -9.19
N VAL A 35 7.47 1.32 -8.97
CA VAL A 35 6.22 1.66 -8.27
C VAL A 35 6.07 0.85 -6.99
N LEU A 36 5.73 1.54 -5.90
CA LEU A 36 5.23 0.90 -4.70
C LEU A 36 3.74 1.20 -4.59
N LEU A 37 2.94 0.14 -4.52
CA LEU A 37 1.49 0.23 -4.35
C LEU A 37 1.16 -0.25 -2.94
N ILE A 38 0.48 0.58 -2.17
CA ILE A 38 0.12 0.27 -0.79
C ILE A 38 -1.40 0.16 -0.69
N ASP A 39 -1.91 -1.01 -0.30
CA ASP A 39 -3.32 -1.17 0.03
C ASP A 39 -3.49 -0.82 1.51
N PHE A 40 -3.97 0.38 1.77
CA PHE A 40 -4.17 0.90 3.12
C PHE A 40 -5.64 0.89 3.53
N ASP A 41 -6.47 0.18 2.77
CA ASP A 41 -7.91 0.03 3.04
C ASP A 41 -8.16 -1.32 3.71
N PRO A 42 -8.72 -1.34 4.93
CA PRO A 42 -9.02 -2.60 5.63
C PRO A 42 -9.94 -3.55 4.85
N GLN A 43 -10.71 -3.05 3.89
CA GLN A 43 -11.56 -3.90 3.05
C GLN A 43 -10.76 -4.80 2.11
N SER A 44 -9.50 -4.49 1.88
CA SER A 44 -8.57 -5.33 1.12
C SER A 44 -8.99 -5.61 -0.33
N SER A 45 -9.73 -4.70 -0.94
CA SER A 45 -10.23 -4.90 -2.31
C SER A 45 -9.08 -5.01 -3.32
N LEU A 46 -8.06 -4.17 -3.19
CA LEU A 46 -6.91 -4.19 -4.07
C LEU A 46 -6.08 -5.47 -3.87
N THR A 47 -5.94 -5.89 -2.63
CA THR A 47 -5.25 -7.15 -2.29
C THR A 47 -5.93 -8.33 -2.98
N THR A 48 -7.25 -8.35 -3.00
CA THR A 48 -8.04 -9.40 -3.66
C THR A 48 -7.82 -9.40 -5.17
N ILE A 49 -7.69 -8.22 -5.80
CA ILE A 49 -7.45 -8.13 -7.24
C ILE A 49 -6.16 -8.87 -7.62
N PHE A 50 -5.14 -8.82 -6.77
CA PHE A 50 -3.88 -9.52 -7.02
C PHE A 50 -3.92 -11.00 -6.61
N ASN A 51 -5.09 -11.54 -6.28
CA ASN A 51 -5.27 -12.93 -5.80
C ASN A 51 -4.49 -13.21 -4.51
N LEU A 52 -4.31 -12.20 -3.68
CA LEU A 52 -3.63 -12.33 -2.40
C LEU A 52 -4.67 -12.35 -1.28
N LYS A 53 -4.32 -12.99 -0.19
CA LYS A 53 -5.18 -13.07 0.99
C LYS A 53 -4.51 -12.35 2.15
N GLY A 54 -5.17 -11.32 2.68
CA GLY A 54 -4.61 -10.53 3.76
C GLY A 54 -4.17 -11.38 4.95
N LYS A 55 -4.90 -12.47 5.25
CA LYS A 55 -4.58 -13.36 6.37
C LYS A 55 -3.20 -14.01 6.27
N ASP A 56 -2.60 -14.03 5.09
CA ASP A 56 -1.27 -14.60 4.87
C ASP A 56 -0.17 -13.62 5.27
N TYR A 57 -0.50 -12.35 5.57
CA TYR A 57 0.46 -11.27 5.80
C TYR A 57 0.29 -10.58 7.15
N ILE A 58 -0.26 -11.27 8.14
CA ILE A 58 -0.51 -10.73 9.48
C ILE A 58 0.63 -11.03 10.44
N GLY A 59 0.58 -10.43 11.62
CA GLY A 59 1.53 -10.68 12.70
C GLY A 59 2.95 -10.30 12.31
N ASP A 60 3.87 -11.22 12.48
CA ASP A 60 5.29 -10.98 12.24
C ASP A 60 5.72 -11.09 10.78
N HIS A 61 4.78 -11.32 9.86
CA HIS A 61 5.14 -11.45 8.44
C HIS A 61 5.86 -10.20 7.95
N PRO A 62 6.98 -10.35 7.22
CA PRO A 62 7.76 -9.18 6.75
C PRO A 62 6.96 -8.19 5.92
N SER A 63 5.93 -8.64 5.20
CA SER A 63 5.09 -7.79 4.35
C SER A 63 3.81 -7.30 5.04
N ASN A 64 3.72 -7.43 6.37
CA ASN A 64 2.57 -6.91 7.10
C ASN A 64 2.59 -5.38 7.07
N VAL A 65 1.63 -4.79 6.35
CA VAL A 65 1.53 -3.34 6.20
C VAL A 65 1.35 -2.62 7.55
N ALA A 66 0.75 -3.28 8.53
CA ALA A 66 0.55 -2.70 9.85
C ALA A 66 1.86 -2.44 10.60
N LYS A 67 2.98 -2.99 10.14
CA LYS A 67 4.29 -2.68 10.70
C LYS A 67 4.62 -1.18 10.64
N ILE A 68 3.98 -0.46 9.72
CA ILE A 68 4.12 1.00 9.62
C ILE A 68 3.77 1.66 10.96
N PHE A 69 2.74 1.15 11.65
CA PHE A 69 2.31 1.70 12.94
C PHE A 69 3.27 1.40 14.08
N ASP A 70 4.11 0.39 13.93
CA ASP A 70 5.09 0.00 14.94
C ASP A 70 6.48 0.57 14.64
N LYS A 71 6.55 1.54 13.73
CA LYS A 71 7.80 2.17 13.30
C LYS A 71 8.79 1.18 12.71
N THR A 72 8.26 0.11 12.13
CA THR A 72 9.04 -0.91 11.43
C THR A 72 8.75 -0.79 9.94
N ILE A 73 9.71 -1.13 9.11
CA ILE A 73 9.56 -1.02 7.65
C ILE A 73 9.11 -2.37 7.10
N PRO A 74 7.85 -2.47 6.60
CA PRO A 74 7.42 -3.70 5.94
C PRO A 74 8.11 -3.87 4.60
N THR A 75 8.33 -5.13 4.21
CA THR A 75 8.97 -5.47 2.94
C THR A 75 7.90 -5.74 1.88
N PRO A 76 7.83 -4.94 0.81
CA PRO A 76 6.82 -5.15 -0.23
C PRO A 76 7.02 -6.46 -0.99
N ILE A 77 5.92 -6.97 -1.52
CA ILE A 77 5.91 -8.14 -2.39
C ILE A 77 6.19 -7.68 -3.82
N LYS A 78 7.07 -8.38 -4.52
CA LYS A 78 7.33 -8.08 -5.93
C LYS A 78 6.23 -8.69 -6.80
N ILE A 79 5.48 -7.84 -7.51
CA ILE A 79 4.42 -8.27 -8.43
C ILE A 79 4.98 -8.47 -9.84
N ASN A 80 5.78 -7.51 -10.32
CA ASN A 80 6.50 -7.62 -11.59
C ASN A 80 7.83 -6.89 -11.46
N GLU A 81 8.57 -6.74 -12.54
CA GLU A 81 9.92 -6.17 -12.49
C GLU A 81 9.98 -4.76 -11.88
N LYS A 82 8.90 -3.99 -11.98
CA LYS A 82 8.86 -2.61 -11.52
C LYS A 82 7.75 -2.34 -10.50
N LEU A 83 6.88 -3.31 -10.21
CA LEU A 83 5.75 -3.11 -9.30
C LEU A 83 5.94 -3.91 -8.03
N PHE A 84 5.89 -3.20 -6.91
CA PHE A 84 5.97 -3.76 -5.56
C PHE A 84 4.70 -3.42 -4.80
N PHE A 85 4.22 -4.31 -3.95
CA PHE A 85 2.90 -4.22 -3.34
C PHE A 85 2.93 -4.56 -1.86
N LEU A 86 2.24 -3.74 -1.05
CA LEU A 86 1.97 -4.05 0.35
C LEU A 86 0.47 -4.39 0.47
N PRO A 87 0.12 -5.66 0.69
CA PRO A 87 -1.27 -6.06 0.81
C PRO A 87 -1.89 -5.60 2.13
N ALA A 88 -3.20 -5.31 2.10
CA ALA A 88 -3.95 -4.99 3.30
C ALA A 88 -4.31 -6.25 4.08
N ASN A 89 -4.56 -6.09 5.38
CA ASN A 89 -4.99 -7.18 6.23
C ASN A 89 -5.77 -6.64 7.43
N LYS A 90 -6.30 -7.55 8.26
CA LYS A 90 -7.12 -7.18 9.41
C LYS A 90 -6.35 -6.40 10.49
N ASP A 91 -5.03 -6.52 10.54
CA ASP A 91 -4.22 -5.81 11.52
C ASP A 91 -4.27 -4.29 11.28
N LEU A 92 -4.57 -3.85 10.05
CA LEU A 92 -4.78 -2.44 9.75
C LEU A 92 -5.93 -1.86 10.57
N THR A 93 -7.05 -2.59 10.68
CA THR A 93 -8.21 -2.13 11.45
C THR A 93 -7.84 -2.02 12.93
N ALA A 94 -7.26 -3.07 13.48
CA ALA A 94 -6.90 -3.10 14.89
C ALA A 94 -5.92 -1.98 15.27
N LYS A 95 -4.88 -1.78 14.48
CA LYS A 95 -3.86 -0.75 14.72
C LYS A 95 -4.38 0.65 14.40
N GLY A 96 -5.14 0.77 13.31
CA GLY A 96 -5.67 2.06 12.86
C GLY A 96 -6.68 2.67 13.82
N GLU A 97 -7.54 1.86 14.43
CA GLU A 97 -8.52 2.35 15.39
C GLU A 97 -7.88 2.91 16.66
N SER A 98 -6.82 2.28 17.12
CA SER A 98 -6.11 2.73 18.32
C SER A 98 -5.23 3.95 18.08
N ALA A 99 -4.96 4.30 16.83
CA ALA A 99 -4.02 5.35 16.46
C ALA A 99 -4.60 6.36 15.46
N ILE A 100 -5.89 6.69 15.59
CA ILE A 100 -6.59 7.55 14.62
C ILE A 100 -5.85 8.86 14.34
N LYS A 101 -5.30 9.52 15.36
CA LYS A 101 -4.60 10.79 15.19
C LYS A 101 -3.17 10.63 14.67
N GLY A 102 -2.57 9.45 14.80
CA GLY A 102 -1.20 9.20 14.39
C GLY A 102 -1.08 8.46 13.06
N LYS A 103 -2.20 7.98 12.51
CA LYS A 103 -2.21 7.15 11.32
C LYS A 103 -1.53 7.80 10.13
N GLU A 104 -1.91 9.04 9.82
CA GLU A 104 -1.34 9.78 8.69
C GLU A 104 0.14 10.09 8.93
N MET A 105 0.50 10.40 10.17
CA MET A 105 1.89 10.68 10.51
C MET A 105 2.78 9.44 10.36
N MET A 106 2.27 8.27 10.73
CA MET A 106 3.01 7.02 10.59
C MET A 106 3.24 6.67 9.12
N LEU A 107 2.22 6.85 8.29
CA LEU A 107 2.34 6.63 6.85
C LEU A 107 3.34 7.61 6.24
N THR A 108 3.25 8.88 6.61
CA THR A 108 4.19 9.92 6.14
C THR A 108 5.62 9.56 6.54
N ARG A 109 5.82 9.10 7.76
CA ARG A 109 7.13 8.68 8.25
C ARG A 109 7.68 7.52 7.43
N TYR A 110 6.85 6.51 7.18
CA TYR A 110 7.25 5.37 6.36
C TYR A 110 7.69 5.81 4.96
N ILE A 111 6.89 6.69 4.34
CA ILE A 111 7.20 7.21 3.01
C ILE A 111 8.54 7.94 2.99
N LYS A 112 8.83 8.72 4.01
CA LYS A 112 10.13 9.41 4.13
C LYS A 112 11.29 8.44 4.27
N GLU A 113 11.10 7.35 5.01
CA GLU A 113 12.16 6.37 5.21
C GLU A 113 12.52 5.60 3.95
N ILE A 114 11.58 5.47 3.01
CA ILE A 114 11.82 4.79 1.73
C ILE A 114 12.00 5.75 0.57
N ASP A 115 12.15 7.04 0.84
CA ASP A 115 12.30 8.04 -0.20
C ASP A 115 13.49 7.72 -1.11
N GLY A 116 13.28 7.89 -2.41
CA GLY A 116 14.29 7.58 -3.42
C GLY A 116 14.35 6.13 -3.86
N GLN A 117 13.69 5.21 -3.16
CA GLN A 117 13.67 3.79 -3.57
C GLN A 117 12.66 3.51 -4.69
N TYR A 118 11.68 4.38 -4.85
CA TYR A 118 10.63 4.24 -5.86
C TYR A 118 10.44 5.55 -6.60
N ASP A 119 10.01 5.45 -7.86
CA ASP A 119 9.66 6.63 -8.65
C ASP A 119 8.27 7.12 -8.29
N VAL A 120 7.37 6.19 -8.00
CA VAL A 120 5.96 6.48 -7.68
C VAL A 120 5.52 5.63 -6.50
N ILE A 121 4.82 6.24 -5.56
CA ILE A 121 4.16 5.53 -4.46
C ILE A 121 2.67 5.81 -4.59
N LEU A 122 1.88 4.75 -4.77
CA LEU A 122 0.43 4.81 -4.87
C LEU A 122 -0.17 4.27 -3.58
N ILE A 123 -1.10 5.02 -3.00
CA ILE A 123 -1.76 4.64 -1.74
C ILE A 123 -3.26 4.52 -2.00
N ASP A 124 -3.79 3.33 -1.75
CA ASP A 124 -5.22 3.04 -1.95
C ASP A 124 -5.97 3.11 -0.62
#